data_667fe84806bd5882665545f83cadca85
#
_entry.id   667fe84806bd5882665545f83cadca85
#
_cell.length_a   1.000
_cell.length_b   1.000
_cell.length_c   1.000
_cell.angle_alpha   90.00
_cell.angle_beta   90.00
_cell.angle_gamma   90.00
#
_symmetry.space_group_name_H-M   'P 1'
#
loop_
_entity.id
_entity.type
_entity.pdbx_description
1 polymer ?
#
loop_
_entity_poly.entity_id
_entity_poly.type
_entity_poly.pdbx_seq_one_letter_code
_entity_poly.pdbx_strand_id
1 'polypeptide(L)'
;MELNRECLLHFSGLIPLLTIPWLGTTWLIFTVLVALHRFRERVWQLYCQREGLAKYLAIGMVSAYFTEVLAIIDNLDKPPAERALLHPNPLTDLYLALAYYLPFVLYWGLAAKRYNYSWREVFLIGGATGILMEQSGAVFLSMNPFAWLYVLIVYGSYKALPVLAAEGCLKKKKRRELGAWKKLALGLLVEFTAFISAGALLWLFRVIA
;
A
#
# COMPACT_ATOMS: atom_id res chain seq x y z
N MET A 1 32.92 -10.11 -2.27
CA MET A 1 32.29 -8.82 -1.85
C MET A 1 30.80 -9.08 -1.69
N GLU A 2 30.36 -9.43 -0.48
CA GLU A 2 28.92 -9.59 -0.23
C GLU A 2 28.28 -8.22 -0.27
N LEU A 3 27.51 -7.96 -1.31
CA LEU A 3 26.68 -6.77 -1.39
C LEU A 3 25.65 -6.89 -0.24
N ASN A 4 25.77 -6.03 0.75
CA ASN A 4 24.91 -6.06 1.91
C ASN A 4 23.45 -5.87 1.45
N ARG A 5 22.54 -6.78 1.83
CA ARG A 5 21.10 -6.75 1.47
C ARG A 5 20.44 -5.39 1.74
N GLU A 6 20.88 -4.71 2.79
CA GLU A 6 20.42 -3.35 3.12
C GLU A 6 20.87 -2.34 2.05
N CYS A 7 22.09 -2.46 1.54
CA CYS A 7 22.61 -1.59 0.49
C CYS A 7 21.79 -1.77 -0.81
N LEU A 8 21.52 -3.02 -1.21
CA LEU A 8 20.67 -3.32 -2.36
C LEU A 8 19.25 -2.72 -2.22
N LEU A 9 18.65 -2.82 -1.04
CA LEU A 9 17.34 -2.24 -0.78
C LEU A 9 17.38 -0.71 -0.93
N HIS A 10 18.41 -0.04 -0.41
CA HIS A 10 18.53 1.41 -0.54
C HIS A 10 18.73 1.85 -1.99
N PHE A 11 19.56 1.14 -2.76
CA PHE A 11 19.73 1.41 -4.19
C PHE A 11 18.43 1.18 -4.97
N SER A 12 17.69 0.10 -4.68
CA SER A 12 16.41 -0.15 -5.35
C SER A 12 15.39 0.96 -5.13
N GLY A 13 15.42 1.62 -3.96
CA GLY A 13 14.56 2.77 -3.67
C GLY A 13 14.85 4.02 -4.50
N LEU A 14 16.01 4.11 -5.16
CA LEU A 14 16.33 5.20 -6.08
C LEU A 14 15.82 4.94 -7.52
N ILE A 15 15.52 3.69 -7.87
CA ILE A 15 15.05 3.32 -9.20
C ILE A 15 13.80 4.11 -9.61
N PRO A 16 12.76 4.27 -8.78
CA PRO A 16 11.59 5.06 -9.14
C PRO A 16 11.93 6.50 -9.52
N LEU A 17 12.85 7.14 -8.81
CA LEU A 17 13.26 8.52 -9.12
C LEU A 17 13.89 8.64 -10.50
N LEU A 18 14.66 7.64 -10.91
CA LEU A 18 15.35 7.63 -12.21
C LEU A 18 14.42 7.25 -13.36
N THR A 19 13.31 6.60 -13.08
CA THR A 19 12.40 6.02 -14.08
C THR A 19 11.07 6.76 -14.21
N ILE A 20 10.86 7.88 -13.51
CA ILE A 20 9.66 8.72 -13.62
C ILE A 20 9.25 8.98 -15.07
N PRO A 21 10.14 9.38 -16.00
CA PRO A 21 9.74 9.71 -17.36
C PRO A 21 9.10 8.53 -18.14
N TRP A 22 9.36 7.29 -17.72
CA TRP A 22 8.89 6.09 -18.42
C TRP A 22 7.78 5.35 -17.68
N LEU A 23 7.79 5.40 -16.34
CA LEU A 23 6.91 4.60 -15.49
C LEU A 23 5.92 5.44 -14.66
N GLY A 24 6.02 6.77 -14.78
CA GLY A 24 5.18 7.70 -14.03
C GLY A 24 5.66 7.93 -12.60
N THR A 25 4.87 8.71 -11.86
CA THR A 25 5.19 9.13 -10.49
C THR A 25 4.64 8.19 -9.43
N THR A 26 3.62 7.40 -9.73
CA THR A 26 2.91 6.54 -8.74
C THR A 26 3.85 5.59 -8.02
N TRP A 27 4.86 5.09 -8.68
CA TRP A 27 5.77 4.18 -8.02
C TRP A 27 6.84 4.82 -7.12
N LEU A 28 6.84 6.16 -7.01
CA LEU A 28 7.59 6.87 -5.96
C LEU A 28 7.20 6.44 -4.54
N ILE A 29 6.02 5.85 -4.36
CA ILE A 29 5.60 5.28 -3.08
C ILE A 29 6.60 4.22 -2.57
N PHE A 30 7.28 3.51 -3.47
CA PHE A 30 8.36 2.58 -3.10
C PHE A 30 9.60 3.32 -2.58
N THR A 31 9.97 4.44 -3.18
CA THR A 31 11.05 5.31 -2.66
C THR A 31 10.74 5.77 -1.23
N VAL A 32 9.48 6.15 -0.98
CA VAL A 32 9.03 6.56 0.37
C VAL A 32 9.13 5.38 1.35
N LEU A 33 8.73 4.17 0.94
CA LEU A 33 8.86 2.96 1.76
C LEU A 33 10.33 2.68 2.14
N VAL A 34 11.24 2.76 1.17
CA VAL A 34 12.68 2.51 1.39
C VAL A 34 13.29 3.62 2.26
N ALA A 35 12.93 4.88 2.02
CA ALA A 35 13.36 6.00 2.86
C ALA A 35 12.88 5.84 4.31
N LEU A 36 11.61 5.48 4.50
CA LEU A 36 11.06 5.22 5.83
C LEU A 36 11.79 4.04 6.50
N HIS A 37 12.10 2.97 5.77
CA HIS A 37 12.87 1.85 6.29
C HIS A 37 14.26 2.27 6.75
N ARG A 38 14.93 3.17 6.02
CA ARG A 38 16.25 3.72 6.37
C ARG A 38 16.22 4.55 7.65
N PHE A 39 15.15 5.32 7.84
CA PHE A 39 15.01 6.24 8.97
C PHE A 39 14.04 5.74 10.06
N ARG A 40 13.61 4.47 10.00
CA ARG A 40 12.57 3.89 10.87
C ARG A 40 12.79 4.14 12.36
N GLU A 41 14.01 4.02 12.84
CA GLU A 41 14.32 4.18 14.28
C GLU A 41 14.06 5.61 14.75
N ARG A 42 14.44 6.62 13.93
CA ARG A 42 14.16 8.02 14.24
C ARG A 42 12.65 8.28 14.22
N VAL A 43 11.95 7.74 13.23
CA VAL A 43 10.48 7.85 13.14
C VAL A 43 9.83 7.21 14.37
N TRP A 44 10.27 6.04 14.79
CA TRP A 44 9.72 5.38 15.99
C TRP A 44 9.97 6.16 17.26
N GLN A 45 11.17 6.72 17.45
CA GLN A 45 11.49 7.56 18.62
C GLN A 45 10.58 8.80 18.70
N LEU A 46 10.31 9.45 17.57
CA LEU A 46 9.47 10.64 17.52
C LEU A 46 7.97 10.32 17.62
N TYR A 47 7.54 9.21 17.03
CA TYR A 47 6.13 8.93 16.78
C TYR A 47 5.51 7.91 17.73
N CYS A 48 6.31 6.96 18.25
CA CYS A 48 5.83 5.81 19.02
C CYS A 48 5.78 6.02 20.54
N GLN A 49 5.59 7.25 21.02
CA GLN A 49 5.46 7.53 22.45
C GLN A 49 4.17 6.98 23.08
N ARG A 50 3.11 6.79 22.29
CA ARG A 50 1.80 6.24 22.73
C ARG A 50 1.34 5.14 21.79
N GLU A 51 0.56 4.17 22.31
CA GLU A 51 -0.06 3.11 21.49
C GLU A 51 -0.96 3.66 20.38
N GLY A 52 -0.91 3.03 19.20
CA GLY A 52 -1.41 3.67 18.08
C GLY A 52 -2.06 2.96 16.94
N LEU A 53 -3.23 2.27 17.13
CA LEU A 53 -4.06 1.96 15.97
C LEU A 53 -4.48 3.24 15.24
N ALA A 54 -4.84 4.30 15.96
CA ALA A 54 -5.18 5.60 15.36
C ALA A 54 -4.01 6.18 14.56
N LYS A 55 -2.79 6.08 15.08
CA LYS A 55 -1.58 6.50 14.34
C LYS A 55 -1.34 5.65 13.10
N TYR A 56 -1.53 4.33 13.22
CA TYR A 56 -1.46 3.43 12.08
C TYR A 56 -2.46 3.84 10.99
N LEU A 57 -3.72 4.09 11.37
CA LEU A 57 -4.77 4.50 10.44
C LEU A 57 -4.43 5.85 9.79
N ALA A 58 -3.96 6.82 10.57
CA ALA A 58 -3.56 8.13 10.03
C ALA A 58 -2.44 8.00 9.00
N ILE A 59 -1.35 7.28 9.31
CA ILE A 59 -0.25 7.07 8.37
C ILE A 59 -0.74 6.27 7.15
N GLY A 60 -1.58 5.25 7.38
CA GLY A 60 -2.14 4.45 6.30
C GLY A 60 -2.95 5.27 5.33
N MET A 61 -3.83 6.13 5.83
CA MET A 61 -4.62 7.02 4.98
C MET A 61 -3.75 8.05 4.27
N VAL A 62 -2.76 8.66 4.95
CA VAL A 62 -1.82 9.59 4.31
C VAL A 62 -1.03 8.90 3.19
N SER A 63 -0.52 7.68 3.41
CA SER A 63 0.20 6.94 2.38
C SER A 63 -0.70 6.58 1.19
N ALA A 64 -1.94 6.19 1.46
CA ALA A 64 -2.93 5.85 0.45
C ALA A 64 -3.29 7.08 -0.41
N TYR A 65 -3.61 8.20 0.24
CA TYR A 65 -3.88 9.46 -0.48
C TYR A 65 -2.67 9.98 -1.24
N PHE A 66 -1.48 9.82 -0.70
CA PHE A 66 -0.26 10.17 -1.43
C PHE A 66 -0.13 9.32 -2.70
N THR A 67 -0.39 8.01 -2.62
CA THR A 67 -0.41 7.13 -3.80
C THR A 67 -1.45 7.56 -4.82
N GLU A 68 -2.66 7.92 -4.37
CA GLU A 68 -3.74 8.38 -5.26
C GLU A 68 -3.40 9.70 -5.95
N VAL A 69 -2.82 10.67 -5.23
CA VAL A 69 -2.36 11.94 -5.83
C VAL A 69 -1.32 11.67 -6.93
N LEU A 70 -0.37 10.76 -6.70
CA LEU A 70 0.60 10.38 -7.72
C LEU A 70 -0.09 9.70 -8.92
N ALA A 71 -1.07 8.82 -8.68
CA ALA A 71 -1.85 8.20 -9.74
C ALA A 71 -2.65 9.22 -10.56
N ILE A 72 -3.24 10.22 -9.90
CA ILE A 72 -3.91 11.33 -10.58
C ILE A 72 -2.93 12.09 -11.46
N ILE A 73 -1.75 12.45 -10.94
CA ILE A 73 -0.71 13.15 -11.72
C ILE A 73 -0.36 12.37 -12.98
N ASP A 74 -0.15 11.06 -12.87
CA ASP A 74 0.18 10.18 -14.01
C ASP A 74 -0.95 10.01 -15.02
N ASN A 75 -2.15 10.50 -14.72
CA ASN A 75 -3.33 10.39 -15.57
C ASN A 75 -3.89 11.74 -16.06
N LEU A 76 -3.32 12.87 -15.61
CA LEU A 76 -3.83 14.20 -15.99
C LEU A 76 -3.77 14.47 -17.49
N ASP A 77 -2.70 14.00 -18.15
CA ASP A 77 -2.47 14.21 -19.59
C ASP A 77 -3.33 13.29 -20.49
N LYS A 78 -4.00 12.30 -19.90
CA LYS A 78 -4.84 11.35 -20.64
C LYS A 78 -6.26 11.88 -20.81
N PRO A 79 -6.92 11.56 -21.93
CA PRO A 79 -8.34 11.78 -22.09
C PRO A 79 -9.13 11.15 -20.92
N PRO A 80 -10.24 11.75 -20.45
CA PRO A 80 -11.00 11.24 -19.31
C PRO A 80 -11.39 9.76 -19.38
N ALA A 81 -11.70 9.27 -20.60
CA ALA A 81 -12.07 7.87 -20.83
C ALA A 81 -10.90 6.86 -20.69
N GLU A 82 -9.66 7.35 -20.75
CA GLU A 82 -8.44 6.52 -20.69
C GLU A 82 -7.76 6.60 -19.31
N ARG A 83 -8.28 7.38 -18.37
CA ARG A 83 -7.72 7.54 -17.05
C ARG A 83 -7.95 6.27 -16.22
N ALA A 84 -6.87 5.68 -15.73
CA ALA A 84 -6.91 4.54 -14.81
C ALA A 84 -7.12 5.02 -13.36
N LEU A 85 -8.27 5.65 -13.10
CA LEU A 85 -8.69 6.23 -11.82
C LEU A 85 -10.06 5.66 -11.43
N LEU A 86 -10.45 5.83 -10.16
CA LEU A 86 -11.81 5.50 -9.68
C LEU A 86 -12.88 6.39 -10.34
N HIS A 87 -12.49 7.62 -10.68
CA HIS A 87 -13.34 8.58 -11.39
C HIS A 87 -12.49 9.51 -12.27
N PRO A 88 -12.94 9.87 -13.50
CA PRO A 88 -12.16 10.73 -14.39
C PRO A 88 -11.94 12.16 -13.86
N ASN A 89 -12.80 12.66 -12.97
CA ASN A 89 -12.60 13.93 -12.29
C ASN A 89 -11.69 13.72 -11.05
N PRO A 90 -10.53 14.40 -10.94
CA PRO A 90 -9.58 14.20 -9.85
C PRO A 90 -10.13 14.46 -8.44
N LEU A 91 -11.01 15.45 -8.27
CA LEU A 91 -11.59 15.74 -6.95
C LEU A 91 -12.58 14.65 -6.52
N THR A 92 -13.40 14.18 -7.45
CA THR A 92 -14.31 13.06 -7.19
C THR A 92 -13.52 11.77 -6.95
N ASP A 93 -12.41 11.57 -7.66
CA ASP A 93 -11.50 10.45 -7.48
C ASP A 93 -10.92 10.43 -6.06
N LEU A 94 -10.38 11.55 -5.59
CA LEU A 94 -9.90 11.68 -4.20
C LEU A 94 -10.99 11.43 -3.15
N TYR A 95 -12.23 11.85 -3.42
CA TYR A 95 -13.36 11.55 -2.54
C TYR A 95 -13.65 10.05 -2.50
N LEU A 96 -13.67 9.39 -3.64
CA LEU A 96 -13.88 7.94 -3.74
C LEU A 96 -12.70 7.14 -3.18
N ALA A 97 -11.48 7.68 -3.24
CA ALA A 97 -10.28 7.07 -2.66
C ALA A 97 -10.42 6.83 -1.15
N LEU A 98 -11.17 7.68 -0.43
CA LEU A 98 -11.49 7.42 0.98
C LEU A 98 -12.22 6.08 1.17
N ALA A 99 -13.26 5.86 0.37
CA ALA A 99 -14.05 4.63 0.43
C ALA A 99 -13.24 3.40 0.00
N TYR A 100 -12.34 3.58 -0.97
CA TYR A 100 -11.49 2.52 -1.48
C TYR A 100 -10.40 2.11 -0.48
N TYR A 101 -9.63 3.06 0.06
CA TYR A 101 -8.45 2.76 0.87
C TYR A 101 -8.75 2.47 2.34
N LEU A 102 -9.81 3.06 2.90
CA LEU A 102 -10.14 2.91 4.33
C LEU A 102 -10.27 1.44 4.77
N PRO A 103 -10.97 0.54 4.06
CA PRO A 103 -11.03 -0.86 4.43
C PRO A 103 -9.66 -1.55 4.46
N PHE A 104 -8.80 -1.31 3.46
CA PHE A 104 -7.46 -1.91 3.43
C PHE A 104 -6.63 -1.46 4.62
N VAL A 105 -6.60 -0.16 4.91
CA VAL A 105 -5.86 0.39 6.04
C VAL A 105 -6.42 -0.13 7.35
N LEU A 106 -7.75 -0.20 7.51
CA LEU A 106 -8.39 -0.67 8.73
C LEU A 106 -8.11 -2.16 9.00
N TYR A 107 -8.37 -3.03 8.03
CA TYR A 107 -8.21 -4.48 8.23
C TYR A 107 -6.75 -4.89 8.41
N TRP A 108 -5.82 -4.28 7.68
CA TRP A 108 -4.39 -4.49 7.92
C TRP A 108 -3.95 -3.95 9.30
N GLY A 109 -4.50 -2.81 9.74
CA GLY A 109 -4.26 -2.27 11.08
C GLY A 109 -4.71 -3.22 12.18
N LEU A 110 -5.90 -3.80 12.04
CA LEU A 110 -6.42 -4.80 12.98
C LEU A 110 -5.59 -6.09 12.96
N ALA A 111 -5.21 -6.57 11.79
CA ALA A 111 -4.36 -7.75 11.64
C ALA A 111 -2.96 -7.52 12.26
N ALA A 112 -2.30 -6.42 11.94
CA ALA A 112 -0.98 -6.07 12.47
C ALA A 112 -0.99 -5.80 13.99
N LYS A 113 -2.10 -5.31 14.54
CA LYS A 113 -2.29 -5.16 16.00
C LYS A 113 -2.35 -6.50 16.72
N ARG A 114 -2.94 -7.52 16.10
CA ARG A 114 -3.20 -8.83 16.72
C ARG A 114 -2.11 -9.85 16.44
N TYR A 115 -1.54 -9.82 15.24
CA TYR A 115 -0.58 -10.79 14.74
C TYR A 115 0.74 -10.14 14.37
N ASN A 116 1.83 -10.91 14.46
CA ASN A 116 3.18 -10.42 14.17
C ASN A 116 3.46 -10.44 12.67
N TYR A 117 2.86 -9.52 11.93
CA TYR A 117 3.21 -9.25 10.54
C TYR A 117 4.40 -8.31 10.46
N SER A 118 5.38 -8.65 9.64
CA SER A 118 6.43 -7.74 9.20
C SER A 118 5.94 -6.91 7.99
N TRP A 119 6.53 -5.74 7.79
CA TRP A 119 6.22 -4.93 6.61
C TRP A 119 6.51 -5.67 5.29
N ARG A 120 7.51 -6.57 5.27
CA ARG A 120 7.86 -7.39 4.09
C ARG A 120 6.75 -8.39 3.73
N GLU A 121 6.16 -9.02 4.73
CA GLU A 121 5.03 -9.95 4.53
C GLU A 121 3.82 -9.20 3.98
N VAL A 122 3.52 -8.02 4.54
CA VAL A 122 2.42 -7.18 4.05
C VAL A 122 2.68 -6.67 2.64
N PHE A 123 3.92 -6.26 2.34
CA PHE A 123 4.34 -5.87 1.00
C PHE A 123 4.09 -6.98 -0.03
N LEU A 124 4.53 -8.20 0.26
CA LEU A 124 4.38 -9.32 -0.68
C LEU A 124 2.92 -9.74 -0.83
N ILE A 125 2.18 -9.87 0.26
CA ILE A 125 0.76 -10.27 0.21
C ILE A 125 -0.06 -9.17 -0.49
N GLY A 126 0.10 -7.93 -0.07
CA GLY A 126 -0.63 -6.80 -0.63
C GLY A 126 -0.30 -6.52 -2.09
N GLY A 127 0.96 -6.70 -2.49
CA GLY A 127 1.38 -6.59 -3.88
C GLY A 127 0.86 -7.72 -4.76
N ALA A 128 0.95 -8.97 -4.29
CA ALA A 128 0.43 -10.13 -5.02
C ALA A 128 -1.10 -10.06 -5.22
N THR A 129 -1.83 -9.65 -4.19
CA THR A 129 -3.29 -9.44 -4.31
C THR A 129 -3.63 -8.25 -5.19
N GLY A 130 -2.78 -7.20 -5.22
CA GLY A 130 -2.91 -6.12 -6.19
C GLY A 130 -2.89 -6.63 -7.63
N ILE A 131 -1.95 -7.51 -7.99
CA ILE A 131 -1.89 -8.12 -9.33
C ILE A 131 -3.20 -8.84 -9.67
N LEU A 132 -3.76 -9.59 -8.70
CA LEU A 132 -4.99 -10.38 -8.92
C LEU A 132 -6.25 -9.51 -9.04
N MET A 133 -6.27 -8.35 -8.39
CA MET A 133 -7.48 -7.53 -8.24
C MET A 133 -7.49 -6.29 -9.15
N GLU A 134 -6.31 -5.82 -9.58
CA GLU A 134 -6.19 -4.61 -10.36
C GLU A 134 -6.95 -4.71 -11.67
N GLN A 135 -7.75 -3.65 -11.96
CA GLN A 135 -8.62 -3.59 -13.13
C GLN A 135 -9.50 -4.85 -13.30
N SER A 136 -10.07 -5.34 -12.19
CA SER A 136 -10.89 -6.55 -12.18
C SER A 136 -10.15 -7.81 -12.68
N GLY A 137 -8.85 -7.89 -12.42
CA GLY A 137 -8.00 -9.01 -12.81
C GLY A 137 -7.35 -8.87 -14.20
N ALA A 138 -7.59 -7.77 -14.93
CA ALA A 138 -7.00 -7.58 -16.24
C ALA A 138 -5.45 -7.57 -16.20
N VAL A 139 -4.84 -7.02 -15.14
CA VAL A 139 -3.40 -7.04 -14.97
C VAL A 139 -2.87 -8.47 -14.86
N PHE A 140 -3.53 -9.31 -14.06
CA PHE A 140 -3.16 -10.73 -13.95
C PHE A 140 -3.30 -11.45 -15.30
N LEU A 141 -4.43 -11.27 -15.98
CA LEU A 141 -4.72 -11.92 -17.26
C LEU A 141 -3.86 -11.42 -18.41
N SER A 142 -3.26 -10.22 -18.29
CA SER A 142 -2.35 -9.68 -19.32
C SER A 142 -1.09 -10.51 -19.49
N MET A 143 -0.72 -11.36 -18.50
CA MET A 143 0.52 -12.13 -18.45
C MET A 143 1.78 -11.27 -18.67
N ASN A 144 1.70 -9.96 -18.37
CA ASN A 144 2.79 -9.01 -18.55
C ASN A 144 3.63 -8.91 -17.25
N PRO A 145 4.87 -9.44 -17.21
CA PRO A 145 5.70 -9.41 -15.99
C PRO A 145 6.04 -8.01 -15.52
N PHE A 146 6.16 -7.03 -16.42
CA PHE A 146 6.46 -5.65 -16.06
C PHE A 146 5.26 -5.00 -15.37
N ALA A 147 4.04 -5.23 -15.87
CA ALA A 147 2.81 -4.78 -15.21
C ALA A 147 2.65 -5.42 -13.83
N TRP A 148 2.94 -6.72 -13.72
CA TRP A 148 2.91 -7.41 -12.44
C TRP A 148 3.90 -6.84 -11.44
N LEU A 149 5.15 -6.60 -11.87
CA LEU A 149 6.20 -6.02 -11.03
C LEU A 149 5.80 -4.60 -10.58
N TYR A 150 5.29 -3.78 -11.51
CA TYR A 150 4.81 -2.43 -11.20
C TYR A 150 3.71 -2.46 -10.14
N VAL A 151 2.66 -3.24 -10.35
CA VAL A 151 1.52 -3.36 -9.43
C VAL A 151 1.97 -3.93 -8.09
N LEU A 152 2.82 -4.97 -8.08
CA LEU A 152 3.37 -5.54 -6.85
C LEU A 152 4.08 -4.48 -6.01
N ILE A 153 4.90 -3.65 -6.64
CA ILE A 153 5.66 -2.60 -5.97
C ILE A 153 4.73 -1.51 -5.43
N VAL A 154 3.81 -1.00 -6.24
CA VAL A 154 2.90 0.09 -5.83
C VAL A 154 1.97 -0.38 -4.70
N TYR A 155 1.23 -1.46 -4.92
CA TYR A 155 0.25 -1.98 -3.93
C TYR A 155 0.93 -2.51 -2.67
N GLY A 156 2.07 -3.19 -2.82
CA GLY A 156 2.86 -3.63 -1.69
C GLY A 156 3.38 -2.47 -0.85
N SER A 157 3.84 -1.40 -1.50
CA SER A 157 4.43 -0.24 -0.80
C SER A 157 3.42 0.51 0.04
N TYR A 158 2.28 0.94 -0.52
CA TYR A 158 1.33 1.74 0.27
C TYR A 158 0.73 0.96 1.44
N LYS A 159 0.57 -0.37 1.32
CA LYS A 159 0.08 -1.24 2.39
C LYS A 159 1.14 -1.52 3.45
N ALA A 160 2.40 -1.65 3.05
CA ALA A 160 3.53 -1.90 3.96
C ALA A 160 3.96 -0.66 4.75
N LEU A 161 3.81 0.55 4.17
CA LEU A 161 4.21 1.82 4.80
C LEU A 161 3.66 2.00 6.21
N PRO A 162 2.34 1.88 6.48
CA PRO A 162 1.79 2.06 7.82
C PRO A 162 2.25 0.98 8.80
N VAL A 163 2.49 -0.26 8.31
CA VAL A 163 3.03 -1.34 9.15
C VAL A 163 4.44 -1.02 9.58
N LEU A 164 5.30 -0.58 8.64
CA LEU A 164 6.67 -0.19 8.91
C LEU A 164 6.74 1.01 9.86
N ALA A 165 5.96 2.05 9.62
CA ALA A 165 5.92 3.25 10.44
C ALA A 165 5.42 2.98 11.86
N ALA A 166 4.44 2.10 12.02
CA ALA A 166 3.84 1.78 13.30
C ALA A 166 4.49 0.57 14.01
N GLU A 167 5.45 -0.10 13.41
CA GLU A 167 6.05 -1.33 13.95
C GLU A 167 6.56 -1.14 15.39
N GLY A 168 7.26 -0.05 15.66
CA GLY A 168 7.74 0.29 17.01
C GLY A 168 6.60 0.55 18.01
N CYS A 169 5.47 1.12 17.56
CA CYS A 169 4.30 1.41 18.38
C CYS A 169 3.47 0.15 18.69
N LEU A 170 3.40 -0.78 17.72
CA LEU A 170 2.63 -2.01 17.82
C LEU A 170 3.37 -3.10 18.61
N LYS A 171 4.70 -3.05 18.71
CA LYS A 171 5.54 -4.02 19.44
C LYS A 171 5.31 -4.04 20.96
N LYS A 172 4.71 -3.01 21.54
CA LYS A 172 4.44 -2.91 22.99
C LYS A 172 3.44 -3.96 23.51
N LYS A 173 2.63 -4.57 22.63
CA LYS A 173 1.71 -5.67 23.02
C LYS A 173 2.24 -7.01 22.50
N LYS A 174 2.09 -8.07 23.32
CA LYS A 174 2.43 -9.45 22.90
C LYS A 174 1.51 -9.87 21.75
N ARG A 175 2.01 -9.74 20.52
CA ARG A 175 1.30 -10.18 19.32
C ARG A 175 1.43 -11.69 19.16
N ARG A 176 0.40 -12.32 18.59
CA ARG A 176 0.41 -13.76 18.34
C ARG A 176 1.32 -14.08 17.15
N GLU A 177 2.21 -15.01 17.36
CA GLU A 177 3.01 -15.59 16.28
C GLU A 177 2.15 -16.59 15.51
N LEU A 178 2.21 -16.51 14.18
CA LEU A 178 1.56 -17.45 13.26
C LEU A 178 2.64 -18.07 12.37
N GLY A 179 2.48 -19.35 12.05
CA GLY A 179 3.30 -19.98 11.00
C GLY A 179 3.05 -19.33 9.62
N ALA A 180 4.03 -19.42 8.73
CA ALA A 180 4.03 -18.73 7.43
C ALA A 180 2.74 -18.94 6.62
N TRP A 181 2.24 -20.19 6.52
CA TRP A 181 1.00 -20.51 5.81
C TRP A 181 -0.24 -19.87 6.43
N LYS A 182 -0.32 -19.83 7.77
CA LYS A 182 -1.43 -19.16 8.47
C LYS A 182 -1.38 -17.65 8.27
N LYS A 183 -0.18 -17.06 8.23
CA LYS A 183 -0.02 -15.64 7.90
C LYS A 183 -0.46 -15.35 6.47
N LEU A 184 -0.03 -16.18 5.51
CA LEU A 184 -0.45 -16.01 4.12
C LEU A 184 -1.98 -16.12 3.98
N ALA A 185 -2.58 -17.17 4.50
CA ALA A 185 -4.03 -17.38 4.43
C ALA A 185 -4.83 -16.25 5.08
N LEU A 186 -4.41 -15.82 6.28
CA LEU A 186 -5.04 -14.70 6.98
C LEU A 186 -4.83 -13.37 6.23
N GLY A 187 -3.64 -13.15 5.68
CA GLY A 187 -3.35 -11.94 4.88
C GLY A 187 -4.20 -11.88 3.61
N LEU A 188 -4.36 -13.01 2.91
CA LEU A 188 -5.29 -13.09 1.78
C LEU A 188 -6.74 -12.81 2.21
N LEU A 189 -7.18 -13.36 3.33
CA LEU A 189 -8.51 -13.10 3.87
C LEU A 189 -8.71 -11.60 4.18
N VAL A 190 -7.69 -10.94 4.77
CA VAL A 190 -7.68 -9.49 5.02
C VAL A 190 -7.88 -8.73 3.72
N GLU A 191 -7.12 -9.06 2.69
CA GLU A 191 -7.19 -8.40 1.38
C GLU A 191 -8.55 -8.57 0.71
N PHE A 192 -9.06 -9.81 0.63
CA PHE A 192 -10.38 -10.07 0.03
C PHE A 192 -11.51 -9.38 0.80
N THR A 193 -11.47 -9.42 2.14
CA THR A 193 -12.48 -8.74 2.96
C THR A 193 -12.41 -7.22 2.76
N ALA A 194 -11.20 -6.65 2.69
CA ALA A 194 -11.00 -5.24 2.42
C ALA A 194 -11.53 -4.86 1.03
N PHE A 195 -11.25 -5.66 0.01
CA PHE A 195 -11.72 -5.43 -1.37
C PHE A 195 -13.26 -5.44 -1.47
N ILE A 196 -13.92 -6.43 -0.87
CA ILE A 196 -15.39 -6.50 -0.84
C ILE A 196 -15.97 -5.28 -0.11
N SER A 197 -15.38 -4.92 1.04
CA SER A 197 -15.82 -3.76 1.81
C SER A 197 -15.59 -2.44 1.06
N ALA A 198 -14.48 -2.30 0.35
CA ALA A 198 -14.19 -1.16 -0.50
C ALA A 198 -15.22 -1.03 -1.64
N GLY A 199 -15.55 -2.15 -2.30
CA GLY A 199 -16.59 -2.17 -3.33
C GLY A 199 -17.96 -1.73 -2.81
N ALA A 200 -18.36 -2.20 -1.62
CA ALA A 200 -19.61 -1.80 -0.98
C ALA A 200 -19.62 -0.30 -0.62
N LEU A 201 -18.51 0.21 -0.07
CA LEU A 201 -18.39 1.64 0.25
C LEU A 201 -18.36 2.51 -1.01
N LEU A 202 -17.64 2.10 -2.05
CA LEU A 202 -17.63 2.82 -3.34
C LEU A 202 -19.02 2.91 -3.94
N TRP A 203 -19.79 1.83 -3.89
CA TRP A 203 -21.19 1.85 -4.34
C TRP A 203 -22.01 2.87 -3.53
N LEU A 204 -21.91 2.84 -2.20
CA LEU A 204 -22.61 3.78 -1.33
C LEU A 204 -22.20 5.24 -1.61
N PHE A 205 -20.91 5.51 -1.74
CA PHE A 205 -20.40 6.85 -2.01
C PHE A 205 -20.81 7.39 -3.39
N ARG A 206 -20.89 6.51 -4.40
CA ARG A 206 -21.40 6.89 -5.75
C ARG A 206 -22.90 7.19 -5.77
N VAL A 207 -23.66 6.58 -4.88
CA VAL A 207 -25.11 6.87 -4.76
C VAL A 207 -25.35 8.21 -4.06
N ILE A 208 -24.43 8.66 -3.20
CA ILE A 208 -24.53 9.91 -2.44
C ILE A 208 -23.94 11.11 -3.23
N ALA A 209 -22.96 10.87 -4.11
CA ALA A 209 -22.28 11.88 -4.93
C ALA A 209 -23.05 12.19 -6.22
#